data_8ddd709bb621489822e29bb767d901ab
#
_entry.id   8ddd709bb621489822e29bb767d901ab
#
_cell.length_a   1.000
_cell.length_b   1.000
_cell.length_c   1.000
_cell.angle_alpha   90.00
_cell.angle_beta   90.00
_cell.angle_gamma   90.00
#
_symmetry.space_group_name_H-M   'P 1'
#
loop_
_entity.id
_entity.type
_entity.pdbx_description
1 polymer ?
#
loop_
_entity_poly.entity_id
_entity_poly.type
_entity_poly.pdbx_seq_one_letter_code
_entity_poly.pdbx_strand_id
1 'polypeptide(L)'
;MVKSPSQRTRDPEATRARILAAAKAEFARKGLGGARVDDIAARAKANKRMLYHYFGNKEDLFRITLEDAYADFRAAEARLEIEKDDPITAIKRLVSFTWKDYLDNPEFITLVNSENLHKARHIRNSKR
;
A
#
# COMPACT_ATOMS: atom_id res chain seq x y z
N MET A 1 -19.38 -17.70 15.11
CA MET A 1 -19.94 -18.38 13.93
C MET A 1 -19.02 -18.21 12.74
N VAL A 2 -18.68 -19.29 12.08
CA VAL A 2 -17.76 -19.27 10.93
C VAL A 2 -18.56 -18.99 9.66
N LYS A 3 -18.13 -17.98 8.89
CA LYS A 3 -18.74 -17.70 7.60
C LYS A 3 -18.41 -18.81 6.60
N SER A 4 -19.36 -19.10 5.73
CA SER A 4 -19.10 -20.05 4.63
C SER A 4 -18.06 -19.45 3.69
N PRO A 5 -17.34 -20.29 2.91
CA PRO A 5 -16.39 -19.77 1.93
C PRO A 5 -17.00 -18.77 0.94
N SER A 6 -18.24 -18.99 0.52
CA SER A 6 -18.90 -18.07 -0.41
C SER A 6 -19.22 -16.72 0.25
N GLN A 7 -19.57 -16.72 1.53
CA GLN A 7 -19.80 -15.47 2.26
C GLN A 7 -18.50 -14.69 2.44
N ARG A 8 -17.40 -15.40 2.72
CA ARG A 8 -16.10 -14.74 2.86
C ARG A 8 -15.63 -14.11 1.56
N THR A 9 -15.86 -14.78 0.42
CA THR A 9 -15.47 -14.23 -0.88
C THR A 9 -16.37 -13.09 -1.33
N ARG A 10 -17.58 -12.99 -0.77
CA ARG A 10 -18.51 -11.92 -1.09
C ARG A 10 -18.35 -10.67 -0.24
N ASP A 11 -17.57 -10.73 0.83
CA ASP A 11 -17.31 -9.57 1.68
C ASP A 11 -16.47 -8.56 0.91
N PRO A 12 -17.07 -7.41 0.49
CA PRO A 12 -16.35 -6.45 -0.35
C PRO A 12 -15.13 -5.85 0.33
N GLU A 13 -15.23 -5.55 1.62
CA GLU A 13 -14.09 -4.95 2.33
C GLU A 13 -12.95 -5.93 2.49
N ALA A 14 -13.25 -7.18 2.82
CA ALA A 14 -12.23 -8.20 2.96
C ALA A 14 -11.57 -8.48 1.60
N THR A 15 -12.36 -8.53 0.54
CA THR A 15 -11.85 -8.76 -0.81
C THR A 15 -10.95 -7.61 -1.25
N ARG A 16 -11.40 -6.38 -1.01
CA ARG A 16 -10.61 -5.18 -1.34
C ARG A 16 -9.28 -5.19 -0.60
N ALA A 17 -9.30 -5.52 0.68
CA ALA A 17 -8.09 -5.57 1.51
C ALA A 17 -7.11 -6.63 0.99
N ARG A 18 -7.62 -7.80 0.61
CA ARG A 18 -6.77 -8.87 0.06
C ARG A 18 -6.11 -8.44 -1.26
N ILE A 19 -6.87 -7.76 -2.11
CA ILE A 19 -6.33 -7.27 -3.39
C ILE A 19 -5.25 -6.22 -3.15
N LEU A 20 -5.48 -5.29 -2.21
CA LEU A 20 -4.48 -4.27 -1.90
C LEU A 20 -3.20 -4.88 -1.35
N ALA A 21 -3.31 -5.86 -0.46
CA ALA A 21 -2.14 -6.54 0.10
C ALA A 21 -1.35 -7.27 -0.99
N ALA A 22 -2.06 -7.96 -1.89
CA ALA A 22 -1.43 -8.66 -3.00
C ALA A 22 -0.78 -7.68 -3.97
N ALA A 23 -1.45 -6.56 -4.25
CA ALA A 23 -0.94 -5.53 -5.13
C ALA A 23 0.34 -4.89 -4.56
N LYS A 24 0.34 -4.60 -3.27
CA LYS A 24 1.52 -4.04 -2.60
C LYS A 24 2.72 -4.95 -2.78
N ALA A 25 2.56 -6.24 -2.53
CA ALA A 25 3.64 -7.21 -2.68
C ALA A 25 4.11 -7.31 -4.13
N GLU A 26 3.19 -7.36 -5.07
CA GLU A 26 3.53 -7.51 -6.48
C GLU A 26 4.23 -6.28 -7.04
N PHE A 27 3.68 -5.09 -6.77
CA PHE A 27 4.27 -3.84 -7.23
C PHE A 27 5.64 -3.59 -6.58
N ALA A 28 5.80 -3.96 -5.31
CA ALA A 28 7.08 -3.81 -4.63
C ALA A 28 8.16 -4.68 -5.27
N ARG A 29 7.78 -5.90 -5.69
CA ARG A 29 8.73 -6.83 -6.29
C ARG A 29 9.05 -6.49 -7.73
N LYS A 30 8.07 -6.07 -8.51
CA LYS A 30 8.21 -5.97 -9.97
C LYS A 30 8.04 -4.56 -10.53
N GLY A 31 7.68 -3.60 -9.69
CA GLY A 31 7.36 -2.25 -10.14
C GLY A 31 6.06 -2.21 -10.92
N LEU A 32 5.64 -1.00 -11.30
CA LEU A 32 4.40 -0.83 -12.04
C LEU A 32 4.46 -1.55 -13.41
N GLY A 33 5.57 -1.40 -14.11
CA GLY A 33 5.70 -1.96 -15.46
C GLY A 33 5.75 -3.47 -15.48
N GLY A 34 6.39 -4.09 -14.47
CA GLY A 34 6.58 -5.53 -14.43
C GLY A 34 5.48 -6.31 -13.74
N ALA A 35 4.67 -5.64 -12.92
CA ALA A 35 3.61 -6.32 -12.17
C ALA A 35 2.49 -6.77 -13.11
N ARG A 36 1.90 -7.90 -12.80
CA ARG A 36 0.82 -8.48 -13.60
C ARG A 36 -0.46 -8.56 -12.78
N VAL A 37 -1.55 -8.03 -13.35
CA VAL A 37 -2.86 -8.05 -12.71
C VAL A 37 -3.33 -9.49 -12.45
N ASP A 38 -3.02 -10.41 -13.37
CA ASP A 38 -3.37 -11.82 -13.19
C ASP A 38 -2.73 -12.40 -11.92
N ASP A 39 -1.48 -12.06 -11.66
CA ASP A 39 -0.76 -12.55 -10.49
C ASP A 39 -1.32 -11.92 -9.21
N ILE A 40 -1.68 -10.66 -9.27
CA ILE A 40 -2.30 -9.97 -8.13
C ILE A 40 -3.63 -10.64 -7.79
N ALA A 41 -4.46 -10.87 -8.79
CA ALA A 41 -5.77 -11.50 -8.57
C ALA A 41 -5.62 -12.91 -8.00
N ALA A 42 -4.70 -13.72 -8.55
CA ALA A 42 -4.46 -15.07 -8.06
C ALA A 42 -4.00 -15.06 -6.60
N ARG A 43 -3.08 -14.18 -6.27
CA ARG A 43 -2.55 -14.07 -4.91
C ARG A 43 -3.63 -13.61 -3.93
N ALA A 44 -4.55 -12.77 -4.37
CA ALA A 44 -5.65 -12.27 -3.55
C ALA A 44 -6.84 -13.23 -3.47
N LYS A 45 -6.78 -14.33 -4.18
CA LYS A 45 -7.89 -15.29 -4.31
C LYS A 45 -9.15 -14.60 -4.83
N ALA A 46 -8.95 -13.75 -5.82
CA ALA A 46 -10.01 -13.02 -6.51
C ALA A 46 -9.85 -13.25 -8.01
N ASN A 47 -10.85 -12.84 -8.79
CA ASN A 47 -10.68 -12.88 -10.23
C ASN A 47 -10.39 -11.48 -10.77
N LYS A 48 -9.95 -11.43 -12.01
CA LYS A 48 -9.56 -10.18 -12.66
C LYS A 48 -10.73 -9.21 -12.77
N ARG A 49 -11.94 -9.73 -13.01
CA ARG A 49 -13.15 -8.90 -13.08
C ARG A 49 -13.40 -8.16 -11.77
N MET A 50 -13.29 -8.87 -10.64
CA MET A 50 -13.47 -8.28 -9.32
C MET A 50 -12.43 -7.19 -9.07
N LEU A 51 -11.19 -7.46 -9.44
CA LEU A 51 -10.11 -6.50 -9.27
C LEU A 51 -10.40 -5.21 -10.03
N TYR A 52 -10.81 -5.32 -11.30
CA TYR A 52 -11.13 -4.15 -12.10
C TYR A 52 -12.37 -3.44 -11.60
N HIS A 53 -13.33 -4.19 -11.06
CA HIS A 53 -14.53 -3.60 -10.49
C HIS A 53 -14.21 -2.68 -9.32
N TYR A 54 -13.28 -3.10 -8.44
CA TYR A 54 -12.92 -2.31 -7.27
C TYR A 54 -11.96 -1.16 -7.58
N PHE A 55 -11.09 -1.33 -8.55
CA PHE A 55 -9.95 -0.41 -8.73
C PHE A 55 -9.86 0.24 -10.10
N GLY A 56 -10.57 -0.24 -11.08
CA GLY A 56 -10.60 0.36 -12.40
C GLY A 56 -9.56 -0.23 -13.35
N ASN A 57 -8.31 0.14 -13.20
CA ASN A 57 -7.25 -0.38 -14.05
C ASN A 57 -5.96 -0.56 -13.24
N LYS A 58 -4.91 -1.05 -13.89
CA LYS A 58 -3.63 -1.33 -13.23
C LYS A 58 -3.00 -0.08 -12.64
N GLU A 59 -3.04 1.02 -13.36
CA GLU A 59 -2.46 2.28 -12.87
C GLU A 59 -3.25 2.85 -11.69
N ASP A 60 -4.58 2.75 -11.74
CA ASP A 60 -5.41 3.15 -10.61
C ASP A 60 -5.15 2.28 -9.40
N LEU A 61 -4.98 0.97 -9.61
CA LEU A 61 -4.63 0.07 -8.52
C LEU A 61 -3.28 0.45 -7.91
N PHE A 62 -2.29 0.76 -8.74
CA PHE A 62 -0.99 1.19 -8.24
C PHE A 62 -1.10 2.47 -7.41
N ARG A 63 -1.84 3.46 -7.91
CA ARG A 63 -2.05 4.73 -7.21
C ARG A 63 -2.71 4.50 -5.86
N ILE A 64 -3.77 3.69 -5.82
CA ILE A 64 -4.49 3.41 -4.58
C ILE A 64 -3.59 2.64 -3.60
N THR A 65 -2.81 1.69 -4.11
CA THR A 65 -1.85 0.94 -3.28
C THR A 65 -0.82 1.88 -2.66
N LEU A 66 -0.32 2.82 -3.44
CA LEU A 66 0.66 3.80 -2.97
C LEU A 66 0.03 4.74 -1.93
N GLU A 67 -1.19 5.22 -2.18
CA GLU A 67 -1.91 6.07 -1.22
C GLU A 67 -2.13 5.35 0.10
N ASP A 68 -2.49 4.08 0.03
CA ASP A 68 -2.73 3.26 1.22
C ASP A 68 -1.45 3.08 2.02
N ALA A 69 -0.33 2.83 1.35
CA ALA A 69 0.97 2.68 2.02
C ALA A 69 1.41 3.98 2.70
N TYR A 70 1.20 5.13 2.04
CA TYR A 70 1.50 6.42 2.64
C TYR A 70 0.59 6.71 3.84
N ALA A 71 -0.68 6.36 3.74
CA ALA A 71 -1.61 6.57 4.84
C ALA A 71 -1.19 5.76 6.07
N ASP A 72 -0.79 4.51 5.88
CA ASP A 72 -0.30 3.67 6.97
C ASP A 72 0.95 4.25 7.62
N PHE A 73 1.88 4.73 6.80
CA PHE A 73 3.11 5.34 7.30
C PHE A 73 2.80 6.59 8.12
N ARG A 74 1.93 7.46 7.60
CA ARG A 74 1.56 8.69 8.31
C ARG A 74 0.82 8.40 9.61
N ALA A 75 -0.03 7.39 9.62
CA ALA A 75 -0.74 6.99 10.83
C ALA A 75 0.24 6.50 11.89
N ALA A 76 1.23 5.70 11.50
CA ALA A 76 2.27 5.22 12.42
C ALA A 76 3.13 6.37 12.93
N GLU A 77 3.50 7.30 12.06
CA GLU A 77 4.29 8.46 12.43
C GLU A 77 3.53 9.35 13.43
N ALA A 78 2.24 9.54 13.22
CA ALA A 78 1.41 10.37 14.11
C ALA A 78 1.36 9.79 15.53
N ARG A 79 1.46 8.48 15.68
CA ARG A 79 1.46 7.84 17.01
C ARG A 79 2.70 8.15 17.82
N LEU A 80 3.74 8.71 17.21
CA LEU A 80 4.94 9.12 17.95
C LEU A 80 4.69 10.34 18.83
N GLU A 81 3.73 11.19 18.47
CA GLU A 81 3.40 12.41 19.22
C GLU A 81 4.62 13.29 19.49
N ILE A 82 5.46 13.45 18.46
CA ILE A 82 6.74 14.17 18.61
C ILE A 82 6.59 15.66 18.85
N GLU A 83 5.40 16.21 18.60
CA GLU A 83 5.13 17.61 18.85
C GLU A 83 5.24 17.99 20.33
N LYS A 84 5.23 17.00 21.21
CA LYS A 84 5.40 17.22 22.67
C LYS A 84 6.86 17.22 23.09
N ASP A 85 7.76 16.84 22.19
CA ASP A 85 9.19 16.74 22.49
C ASP A 85 9.90 18.04 22.17
N ASP A 86 11.09 18.22 22.78
CA ASP A 86 11.99 19.28 22.33
C ASP A 86 12.51 18.93 20.92
N PRO A 87 13.02 19.90 20.16
CA PRO A 87 13.39 19.68 18.76
C PRO A 87 14.42 18.55 18.56
N ILE A 88 15.41 18.45 19.42
CA ILE A 88 16.45 17.44 19.27
C ILE A 88 15.89 16.04 19.49
N THR A 89 15.11 15.87 20.56
CA THR A 89 14.47 14.59 20.86
C THR A 89 13.48 14.21 19.75
N ALA A 90 12.71 15.17 19.25
CA ALA A 90 11.77 14.93 18.17
C ALA A 90 12.48 14.42 16.92
N ILE A 91 13.58 15.03 16.52
CA ILE A 91 14.37 14.62 15.36
C ILE A 91 14.91 13.21 15.54
N LYS A 92 15.48 12.93 16.71
CA LYS A 92 16.04 11.60 17.02
C LYS A 92 14.96 10.52 16.94
N ARG A 93 13.80 10.78 17.50
CA ARG A 93 12.70 9.82 17.49
C ARG A 93 12.16 9.61 16.08
N LEU A 94 12.05 10.69 15.31
CA LEU A 94 11.58 10.59 13.92
C LEU A 94 12.56 9.79 13.07
N VAL A 95 13.86 10.05 13.21
CA VAL A 95 14.88 9.31 12.46
C VAL A 95 14.86 7.83 12.83
N SER A 96 14.78 7.53 14.12
CA SER A 96 14.73 6.14 14.59
C SER A 96 13.49 5.42 14.09
N PHE A 97 12.33 6.09 14.12
CA PHE A 97 11.09 5.54 13.60
C PHE A 97 11.21 5.27 12.10
N THR A 98 11.70 6.22 11.34
CA THR A 98 11.82 6.09 9.88
C THR A 98 12.76 4.94 9.54
N TRP A 99 13.88 4.83 10.23
CA TRP A 99 14.84 3.75 10.01
C TRP A 99 14.24 2.40 10.31
N LYS A 100 13.54 2.29 11.44
CA LYS A 100 12.89 1.03 11.83
C LYS A 100 11.80 0.64 10.83
N ASP A 101 10.99 1.61 10.41
CA ASP A 101 9.95 1.35 9.41
C ASP A 101 10.56 0.87 8.10
N TYR A 102 11.68 1.45 7.72
CA TYR A 102 12.44 1.07 6.54
C TYR A 102 12.84 -0.42 6.59
N LEU A 103 13.31 -0.85 7.77
CA LEU A 103 13.74 -2.23 7.95
C LEU A 103 12.56 -3.20 8.05
N ASP A 104 11.47 -2.78 8.69
CA ASP A 104 10.30 -3.62 8.90
C ASP A 104 9.39 -3.69 7.68
N ASN A 105 9.36 -2.63 6.85
CA ASN A 105 8.47 -2.50 5.71
C ASN A 105 9.24 -2.09 4.45
N PRO A 106 10.13 -2.95 3.95
CA PRO A 106 10.93 -2.61 2.77
C PRO A 106 10.09 -2.37 1.52
N GLU A 107 8.88 -2.91 1.48
CA GLU A 107 7.98 -2.74 0.33
C GLU A 107 7.60 -1.27 0.13
N PHE A 108 7.41 -0.52 1.21
CA PHE A 108 7.06 0.90 1.11
C PHE A 108 8.13 1.68 0.34
N ILE A 109 9.39 1.45 0.69
CA ILE A 109 10.50 2.15 0.04
C ILE A 109 10.58 1.79 -1.45
N THR A 110 10.38 0.51 -1.76
CA THR A 110 10.39 0.07 -3.15
C THR A 110 9.27 0.72 -3.96
N LEU A 111 8.07 0.84 -3.35
CA LEU A 111 6.94 1.52 -3.99
C LEU A 111 7.25 3.00 -4.24
N VAL A 112 7.84 3.68 -3.26
CA VAL A 112 8.21 5.09 -3.40
C VAL A 112 9.24 5.27 -4.51
N ASN A 113 10.23 4.40 -4.56
CA ASN A 113 11.25 4.45 -5.60
C ASN A 113 10.65 4.21 -6.99
N SER A 114 9.71 3.28 -7.09
CA SER A 114 9.00 3.02 -8.35
C SER A 114 8.24 4.26 -8.81
N GLU A 115 7.59 4.96 -7.88
CA GLU A 115 6.89 6.21 -8.21
C GLU A 115 7.85 7.29 -8.67
N ASN A 116 9.02 7.37 -8.05
CA ASN A 116 10.03 8.35 -8.44
C ASN A 116 10.53 8.11 -9.87
N LEU A 117 10.62 6.85 -10.28
CA LEU A 117 10.99 6.52 -11.66
C LEU A 117 9.95 7.02 -12.66
N HIS A 118 8.72 7.21 -12.22
CA HIS A 118 7.62 7.74 -13.04
C HIS A 118 7.39 9.23 -12.76
N LYS A 119 8.40 9.93 -12.22
CA LYS A 119 8.38 11.37 -11.94
C LYS A 119 7.23 11.77 -11.02
N ALA A 120 6.91 10.90 -10.06
CA ALA A 120 5.85 11.12 -9.08
C ALA A 120 4.48 11.38 -9.70
N ARG A 121 4.24 10.85 -10.90
CA ARG A 121 2.99 11.09 -11.63
C ARG A 121 1.76 10.68 -10.84
N HIS A 122 1.81 9.51 -10.18
CA HIS A 122 0.65 8.99 -9.45
C HIS A 122 0.37 9.77 -8.18
N ILE A 123 1.41 10.20 -7.48
CA ILE A 123 1.27 11.04 -6.29
C ILE A 123 0.70 12.40 -6.67
N ARG A 124 1.18 13.00 -7.75
CA ARG A 124 0.67 14.30 -8.19
C ARG A 124 -0.80 14.24 -8.57
N ASN A 125 -1.28 13.08 -9.00
CA ASN A 125 -2.68 12.89 -9.37
C ASN A 125 -3.54 12.42 -8.20
N SER A 126 -2.93 12.18 -7.04
CA SER A 126 -3.65 11.74 -5.84
C SER A 126 -4.41 12.91 -5.21
N LYS A 127 -5.59 12.61 -4.68
CA LYS A 127 -6.42 13.60 -3.96
C LYS A 127 -6.26 13.50 -2.44
N ARG A 128 -5.34 12.67 -1.98
CA ARG A 128 -5.14 12.45 -0.53
C ARG A 128 -3.90 13.11 -0.01
#